data_0e5670c14821c0f7c848386fa7d7f4c4
#
_entry.id   0e5670c14821c0f7c848386fa7d7f4c4
#
_cell.length_a   1.000
_cell.length_b   1.000
_cell.length_c   1.000
_cell.angle_alpha   90.00
_cell.angle_beta   90.00
_cell.angle_gamma   90.00
#
_symmetry.space_group_name_H-M   'P 1'
#
loop_
_entity.id
_entity.type
_entity.pdbx_description
1 polymer ?
#
loop_
_entity_poly.entity_id
_entity_poly.type
_entity_poly.pdbx_seq_one_letter_code
_entity_poly.pdbx_strand_id
1 'polypeptide(L)'
;MKVTIVGAGNVGATCADVISYRGIASEVVLLDIKEGFAEGKALDIMQCATDTGFNTRVIGVTNDYSKTANSDVVVVTSGIPRKPGMTREELIGINAGIVKSVVENVLQYSPNTIIVMVSNPMDTMTYLALKSTGLPKNRIIGMGGILDSSRFRTYLSLALDKPANDVSGMVIGGHGDTTMIPLTRLASYNGIPVSQFLSEETLQKVAADTMVGGATLTGLLGTSAWYAPGASVAFLVDSILNDQKRMIACSVYVEGEYGQNDICIGVPCIIGKNGVEEILTIQLNDQEKALFAKSADAVRVMNDALKSVLA
;
A
#
# COMPACT_ATOMS: atom_id res chain seq x y z
N MET A 1 10.61 -14.42 12.08
CA MET A 1 9.70 -13.88 11.04
C MET A 1 10.53 -13.31 9.92
N LYS A 2 10.14 -13.59 8.69
CA LYS A 2 10.88 -13.20 7.48
C LYS A 2 10.00 -12.37 6.55
N VAL A 3 10.53 -11.27 6.07
CA VAL A 3 9.88 -10.41 5.07
C VAL A 3 10.73 -10.38 3.81
N THR A 4 10.13 -10.60 2.65
CA THR A 4 10.79 -10.34 1.37
C THR A 4 10.21 -9.08 0.74
N ILE A 5 11.06 -8.24 0.18
CA ILE A 5 10.69 -7.06 -0.60
C ILE A 5 11.23 -7.23 -2.01
N VAL A 6 10.34 -7.27 -2.99
CA VAL A 6 10.70 -7.41 -4.40
C VAL A 6 10.64 -6.04 -5.07
N GLY A 7 11.80 -5.57 -5.50
CA GLY A 7 12.08 -4.22 -5.98
C GLY A 7 12.88 -3.41 -4.95
N ALA A 8 14.16 -3.15 -5.24
CA ALA A 8 15.10 -2.42 -4.37
C ALA A 8 15.17 -0.92 -4.70
N GLY A 9 14.15 -0.39 -5.39
CA GLY A 9 14.04 1.05 -5.63
C GLY A 9 13.87 1.85 -4.31
N ASN A 10 13.64 3.15 -4.41
CA ASN A 10 13.53 4.00 -3.21
C ASN A 10 12.44 3.51 -2.24
N VAL A 11 11.27 3.11 -2.75
CA VAL A 11 10.17 2.59 -1.89
C VAL A 11 10.57 1.28 -1.22
N GLY A 12 11.09 0.31 -1.99
CA GLY A 12 11.46 -1.00 -1.44
C GLY A 12 12.60 -0.91 -0.43
N ALA A 13 13.64 -0.11 -0.70
CA ALA A 13 14.72 0.13 0.23
C ALA A 13 14.22 0.80 1.53
N THR A 14 13.31 1.78 1.42
CA THR A 14 12.70 2.42 2.61
C THR A 14 11.82 1.43 3.40
N CYS A 15 11.09 0.52 2.72
CA CYS A 15 10.37 -0.55 3.42
C CYS A 15 11.34 -1.41 4.23
N ALA A 16 12.46 -1.84 3.62
CA ALA A 16 13.48 -2.65 4.29
C ALA A 16 14.08 -1.91 5.49
N ASP A 17 14.44 -0.65 5.32
CA ASP A 17 15.02 0.20 6.35
C ASP A 17 14.07 0.35 7.55
N VAL A 18 12.82 0.79 7.32
CA VAL A 18 11.85 1.02 8.41
C VAL A 18 11.46 -0.28 9.12
N ILE A 19 11.29 -1.40 8.39
CA ILE A 19 11.01 -2.71 8.99
C ILE A 19 12.16 -3.14 9.89
N SER A 20 13.40 -2.95 9.43
CA SER A 20 14.62 -3.31 10.16
C SER A 20 14.84 -2.43 11.39
N TYR A 21 14.77 -1.11 11.22
CA TYR A 21 14.93 -0.13 12.29
C TYR A 21 13.91 -0.34 13.43
N ARG A 22 12.68 -0.71 13.09
CA ARG A 22 11.63 -0.99 14.08
C ARG A 22 11.68 -2.41 14.65
N GLY A 23 12.58 -3.26 14.19
CA GLY A 23 12.70 -4.65 14.65
C GLY A 23 11.46 -5.50 14.39
N ILE A 24 10.70 -5.22 13.31
CA ILE A 24 9.42 -5.87 13.00
C ILE A 24 9.63 -7.32 12.57
N ALA A 25 10.73 -7.60 11.87
CA ALA A 25 11.10 -8.94 11.39
C ALA A 25 12.52 -9.29 11.81
N SER A 26 12.82 -10.58 11.96
CA SER A 26 14.18 -11.06 12.22
C SER A 26 15.05 -11.11 10.96
N GLU A 27 14.42 -11.26 9.78
CA GLU A 27 15.12 -11.28 8.49
C GLU A 27 14.32 -10.49 7.45
N VAL A 28 15.00 -9.64 6.69
CA VAL A 28 14.48 -8.94 5.52
C VAL A 28 15.31 -9.32 4.30
N VAL A 29 14.68 -9.84 3.26
CA VAL A 29 15.31 -10.08 1.96
C VAL A 29 14.87 -8.98 1.00
N LEU A 30 15.82 -8.25 0.46
CA LEU A 30 15.62 -7.24 -0.58
C LEU A 30 16.06 -7.83 -1.91
N LEU A 31 15.14 -8.00 -2.85
CA LEU A 31 15.39 -8.63 -4.15
C LEU A 31 15.19 -7.62 -5.28
N ASP A 32 16.13 -7.58 -6.22
CA ASP A 32 16.01 -6.80 -7.46
C ASP A 32 16.61 -7.58 -8.65
N ILE A 33 16.24 -7.18 -9.85
CA ILE A 33 16.82 -7.74 -11.08
C ILE A 33 18.15 -7.08 -11.48
N LYS A 34 18.38 -5.85 -10.97
CA LYS A 34 19.59 -5.09 -11.24
C LYS A 34 20.75 -5.61 -10.39
N GLU A 35 21.79 -6.12 -11.07
CA GLU A 35 22.96 -6.71 -10.42
C GLU A 35 23.60 -5.79 -9.38
N GLY A 36 23.84 -6.32 -8.18
CA GLY A 36 24.49 -5.64 -7.06
C GLY A 36 23.66 -4.54 -6.39
N PHE A 37 22.51 -4.17 -6.95
CA PHE A 37 21.74 -3.03 -6.45
C PHE A 37 21.05 -3.32 -5.12
N ALA A 38 20.41 -4.47 -5.00
CA ALA A 38 19.78 -4.89 -3.75
C ALA A 38 20.83 -5.19 -2.67
N GLU A 39 21.95 -5.81 -3.05
CA GLU A 39 23.07 -6.11 -2.15
C GLU A 39 23.67 -4.82 -1.57
N GLY A 40 23.90 -3.82 -2.41
CA GLY A 40 24.40 -2.51 -1.98
C GLY A 40 23.46 -1.82 -0.99
N LYS A 41 22.14 -1.81 -1.28
CA LYS A 41 21.11 -1.25 -0.39
C LYS A 41 21.02 -2.00 0.95
N ALA A 42 21.06 -3.33 0.90
CA ALA A 42 21.02 -4.15 2.10
C ALA A 42 22.26 -3.93 2.99
N LEU A 43 23.44 -3.81 2.39
CA LEU A 43 24.66 -3.54 3.13
C LEU A 43 24.65 -2.15 3.77
N ASP A 44 24.16 -1.14 3.07
CA ASP A 44 24.00 0.23 3.59
C ASP A 44 23.05 0.25 4.81
N ILE A 45 21.89 -0.40 4.71
CA ILE A 45 20.95 -0.56 5.83
C ILE A 45 21.61 -1.30 6.99
N MET A 46 22.34 -2.40 6.74
CA MET A 46 23.04 -3.15 7.80
C MET A 46 24.10 -2.33 8.53
N GLN A 47 24.73 -1.36 7.87
CA GLN A 47 25.70 -0.46 8.50
C GLN A 47 25.04 0.50 9.50
N CYS A 48 23.72 0.79 9.37
CA CYS A 48 23.00 1.58 10.35
C CYS A 48 22.73 0.81 11.66
N ALA A 49 22.83 -0.52 11.66
CA ALA A 49 22.41 -1.36 12.80
C ALA A 49 23.16 -1.04 14.09
N THR A 50 24.46 -0.73 14.00
CA THR A 50 25.29 -0.41 15.17
C THR A 50 24.88 0.89 15.85
N ASP A 51 24.44 1.88 15.08
CA ASP A 51 24.10 3.21 15.58
C ASP A 51 22.64 3.33 15.99
N THR A 52 21.77 2.55 15.33
CA THR A 52 20.32 2.56 15.57
C THR A 52 19.82 1.43 16.46
N GLY A 53 20.67 0.41 16.71
CA GLY A 53 20.42 -0.64 17.71
C GLY A 53 19.46 -1.74 17.27
N PHE A 54 19.19 -1.91 15.98
CA PHE A 54 18.36 -3.04 15.51
C PHE A 54 19.21 -4.31 15.25
N ASN A 55 18.54 -5.48 15.29
CA ASN A 55 19.16 -6.79 15.06
C ASN A 55 18.59 -7.54 13.85
N THR A 56 17.73 -6.91 13.07
CA THR A 56 17.18 -7.50 11.85
C THR A 56 18.28 -7.78 10.85
N ARG A 57 18.35 -9.01 10.33
CA ARG A 57 19.29 -9.36 9.26
C ARG A 57 18.72 -8.93 7.91
N VAL A 58 19.40 -8.01 7.23
CA VAL A 58 19.00 -7.56 5.88
C VAL A 58 19.91 -8.20 4.84
N ILE A 59 19.34 -8.85 3.84
CA ILE A 59 20.05 -9.57 2.79
C ILE A 59 19.58 -9.01 1.44
N GLY A 60 20.51 -8.50 0.63
CA GLY A 60 20.26 -8.15 -0.75
C GLY A 60 20.54 -9.33 -1.69
N VAL A 61 19.73 -9.51 -2.72
CA VAL A 61 19.91 -10.57 -3.71
C VAL A 61 19.54 -10.10 -5.11
N THR A 62 20.33 -10.47 -6.09
CA THR A 62 20.04 -10.21 -7.51
C THR A 62 19.35 -11.43 -8.14
N ASN A 63 18.10 -11.26 -8.52
CA ASN A 63 17.27 -12.22 -9.30
C ASN A 63 17.26 -13.67 -8.75
N ASP A 64 17.57 -13.87 -7.48
CA ASP A 64 17.57 -15.19 -6.83
C ASP A 64 16.33 -15.36 -5.92
N TYR A 65 15.24 -15.82 -6.50
CA TYR A 65 13.99 -16.07 -5.76
C TYR A 65 14.09 -17.20 -4.73
N SER A 66 15.10 -18.07 -4.79
CA SER A 66 15.31 -19.11 -3.77
C SER A 66 15.52 -18.50 -2.37
N LYS A 67 16.07 -17.30 -2.29
CA LYS A 67 16.29 -16.57 -1.04
C LYS A 67 14.98 -16.04 -0.43
N THR A 68 13.89 -15.98 -1.20
CA THR A 68 12.58 -15.60 -0.68
C THR A 68 11.87 -16.73 0.06
N ALA A 69 12.43 -17.94 0.07
CA ALA A 69 11.80 -19.12 0.65
C ALA A 69 11.34 -18.91 2.10
N ASN A 70 10.12 -19.39 2.39
CA ASN A 70 9.47 -19.31 3.69
C ASN A 70 9.27 -17.87 4.22
N SER A 71 9.02 -16.91 3.34
CA SER A 71 8.64 -15.56 3.77
C SER A 71 7.21 -15.56 4.33
N ASP A 72 7.06 -14.96 5.52
CA ASP A 72 5.75 -14.73 6.14
C ASP A 72 4.96 -13.68 5.36
N VAL A 73 5.65 -12.61 4.93
CA VAL A 73 5.09 -11.53 4.12
C VAL A 73 6.02 -11.23 2.95
N VAL A 74 5.43 -11.01 1.78
CA VAL A 74 6.14 -10.51 0.59
C VAL A 74 5.54 -9.18 0.17
N VAL A 75 6.39 -8.16 0.09
CA VAL A 75 6.04 -6.81 -0.37
C VAL A 75 6.47 -6.66 -1.82
N VAL A 76 5.54 -6.35 -2.71
CA VAL A 76 5.81 -6.18 -4.14
C VAL A 76 5.82 -4.69 -4.47
N THR A 77 7.01 -4.14 -4.70
CA THR A 77 7.22 -2.74 -5.12
C THR A 77 7.75 -2.64 -6.55
N SER A 78 7.88 -3.80 -7.22
CA SER A 78 8.40 -3.91 -8.59
C SER A 78 7.47 -3.28 -9.61
N GLY A 79 8.04 -2.60 -10.58
CA GLY A 79 7.31 -1.96 -11.67
C GLY A 79 8.09 -0.77 -12.21
N ILE A 80 7.61 -0.22 -13.32
CA ILE A 80 8.18 0.99 -13.89
C ILE A 80 7.28 2.20 -13.59
N PRO A 81 7.86 3.38 -13.37
CA PRO A 81 7.09 4.61 -13.33
C PRO A 81 6.59 4.98 -14.72
N ARG A 82 5.49 5.74 -14.79
CA ARG A 82 5.00 6.27 -16.06
C ARG A 82 6.03 7.18 -16.70
N LYS A 83 6.38 6.90 -17.95
CA LYS A 83 7.29 7.73 -18.75
C LYS A 83 6.52 8.77 -19.56
N PRO A 84 7.13 9.91 -19.94
CA PRO A 84 6.53 10.84 -20.88
C PRO A 84 6.14 10.15 -22.20
N GLY A 85 4.92 10.39 -22.67
CA GLY A 85 4.37 9.79 -23.90
C GLY A 85 3.74 8.40 -23.72
N MET A 86 3.90 7.73 -22.58
CA MET A 86 3.30 6.44 -22.29
C MET A 86 1.81 6.60 -21.94
N THR A 87 0.95 5.80 -22.56
CA THR A 87 -0.46 5.72 -22.20
C THR A 87 -0.64 5.02 -20.85
N ARG A 88 -1.83 5.15 -20.24
CA ARG A 88 -2.16 4.44 -19.00
C ARG A 88 -2.24 2.94 -19.23
N GLU A 89 -2.81 2.52 -20.34
CA GLU A 89 -2.97 1.12 -20.74
C GLU A 89 -1.61 0.44 -20.97
N GLU A 90 -0.68 1.12 -21.65
CA GLU A 90 0.70 0.63 -21.82
C GLU A 90 1.40 0.42 -20.48
N LEU A 91 1.28 1.38 -19.55
CA LEU A 91 1.84 1.24 -18.19
C LEU A 91 1.23 0.05 -17.46
N ILE A 92 -0.09 -0.10 -17.50
CA ILE A 92 -0.80 -1.23 -16.88
C ILE A 92 -0.31 -2.54 -17.46
N GLY A 93 -0.22 -2.66 -18.80
CA GLY A 93 0.24 -3.89 -19.46
C GLY A 93 1.66 -4.29 -19.07
N ILE A 94 2.59 -3.33 -19.03
CA ILE A 94 3.98 -3.59 -18.61
C ILE A 94 4.04 -4.00 -17.14
N ASN A 95 3.42 -3.24 -16.25
CA ASN A 95 3.44 -3.54 -14.82
C ASN A 95 2.69 -4.84 -14.50
N ALA A 96 1.64 -5.16 -15.22
CA ALA A 96 0.93 -6.42 -15.07
C ALA A 96 1.82 -7.64 -15.39
N GLY A 97 2.60 -7.58 -16.46
CA GLY A 97 3.57 -8.63 -16.78
C GLY A 97 4.63 -8.80 -15.70
N ILE A 98 5.16 -7.69 -15.17
CA ILE A 98 6.15 -7.70 -14.09
C ILE A 98 5.54 -8.30 -12.81
N VAL A 99 4.39 -7.79 -12.37
CA VAL A 99 3.73 -8.24 -11.13
C VAL A 99 3.35 -9.71 -11.21
N LYS A 100 2.75 -10.17 -12.32
CA LYS A 100 2.41 -11.58 -12.53
C LYS A 100 3.64 -12.48 -12.39
N SER A 101 4.72 -12.15 -13.09
CA SER A 101 5.98 -12.89 -12.99
C SER A 101 6.54 -12.91 -11.57
N VAL A 102 6.54 -11.78 -10.87
CA VAL A 102 7.04 -11.67 -9.49
C VAL A 102 6.23 -12.57 -8.54
N VAL A 103 4.90 -12.48 -8.55
CA VAL A 103 4.08 -13.26 -7.62
C VAL A 103 4.16 -14.75 -7.91
N GLU A 104 4.20 -15.17 -9.17
CA GLU A 104 4.37 -16.56 -9.58
C GLU A 104 5.72 -17.12 -9.10
N ASN A 105 6.83 -16.39 -9.27
CA ASN A 105 8.15 -16.82 -8.80
C ASN A 105 8.23 -16.87 -7.26
N VAL A 106 7.68 -15.88 -6.57
CA VAL A 106 7.64 -15.87 -5.10
C VAL A 106 6.89 -17.07 -4.55
N LEU A 107 5.74 -17.41 -5.12
CA LEU A 107 4.90 -18.51 -4.63
C LEU A 107 5.52 -19.91 -4.80
N GLN A 108 6.49 -20.06 -5.72
CA GLN A 108 7.26 -21.32 -5.82
C GLN A 108 8.07 -21.60 -4.54
N TYR A 109 8.51 -20.55 -3.84
CA TYR A 109 9.34 -20.67 -2.63
C TYR A 109 8.60 -20.31 -1.34
N SER A 110 7.53 -19.53 -1.43
CA SER A 110 6.74 -19.05 -0.30
C SER A 110 5.23 -19.20 -0.55
N PRO A 111 4.71 -20.45 -0.69
CA PRO A 111 3.30 -20.68 -1.05
C PRO A 111 2.30 -20.25 0.01
N ASN A 112 2.76 -20.02 1.24
CA ASN A 112 1.91 -19.63 2.37
C ASN A 112 2.01 -18.14 2.73
N THR A 113 2.77 -17.35 1.96
CA THR A 113 2.99 -15.92 2.25
C THR A 113 1.71 -15.09 2.14
N ILE A 114 1.72 -13.95 2.81
CA ILE A 114 0.77 -12.85 2.56
C ILE A 114 1.47 -11.86 1.62
N ILE A 115 0.79 -11.47 0.54
CA ILE A 115 1.32 -10.52 -0.44
C ILE A 115 0.79 -9.13 -0.14
N VAL A 116 1.69 -8.17 0.03
CA VAL A 116 1.41 -6.73 0.15
C VAL A 116 1.80 -6.06 -1.16
N MET A 117 0.81 -5.61 -1.91
CA MET A 117 0.98 -4.95 -3.20
C MET A 117 1.18 -3.44 -3.02
N VAL A 118 2.24 -2.91 -3.64
CA VAL A 118 2.58 -1.48 -3.68
C VAL A 118 2.70 -0.97 -5.11
N SER A 119 2.95 -1.87 -6.07
CA SER A 119 3.12 -1.54 -7.49
C SER A 119 1.88 -0.88 -8.08
N ASN A 120 2.06 0.17 -8.88
CA ASN A 120 0.97 0.95 -9.45
C ASN A 120 0.61 0.51 -10.90
N PRO A 121 -0.68 0.65 -11.27
CA PRO A 121 -1.83 1.11 -10.48
C PRO A 121 -2.22 0.08 -9.42
N MET A 122 -2.18 0.48 -8.14
CA MET A 122 -2.14 -0.46 -7.02
C MET A 122 -3.40 -1.34 -6.90
N ASP A 123 -4.61 -0.78 -7.04
CA ASP A 123 -5.85 -1.57 -6.99
C ASP A 123 -5.90 -2.61 -8.10
N THR A 124 -5.52 -2.20 -9.32
CA THR A 124 -5.47 -3.06 -10.50
C THR A 124 -4.40 -4.16 -10.36
N MET A 125 -3.22 -3.84 -9.83
CA MET A 125 -2.17 -4.83 -9.58
C MET A 125 -2.53 -5.81 -8.44
N THR A 126 -3.25 -5.35 -7.43
CA THR A 126 -3.79 -6.20 -6.36
C THR A 126 -4.83 -7.18 -6.92
N TYR A 127 -5.74 -6.70 -7.74
CA TYR A 127 -6.72 -7.54 -8.45
C TYR A 127 -6.04 -8.58 -9.36
N LEU A 128 -5.04 -8.14 -10.15
CA LEU A 128 -4.25 -9.04 -11.00
C LEU A 128 -3.57 -10.15 -10.18
N ALA A 129 -2.90 -9.79 -9.08
CA ALA A 129 -2.23 -10.76 -8.21
C ALA A 129 -3.20 -11.80 -7.68
N LEU A 130 -4.41 -11.41 -7.26
CA LEU A 130 -5.44 -12.33 -6.82
C LEU A 130 -5.88 -13.27 -7.94
N LYS A 131 -6.22 -12.73 -9.11
CA LYS A 131 -6.75 -13.53 -10.22
C LYS A 131 -5.71 -14.47 -10.84
N SER A 132 -4.44 -14.10 -10.84
CA SER A 132 -3.38 -14.91 -11.44
C SER A 132 -2.82 -16.00 -10.50
N THR A 133 -2.96 -15.87 -9.19
CA THR A 133 -2.34 -16.79 -8.24
C THR A 133 -3.28 -17.83 -7.64
N GLY A 134 -4.59 -17.56 -7.63
CA GLY A 134 -5.57 -18.39 -6.93
C GLY A 134 -5.40 -18.43 -5.41
N LEU A 135 -4.60 -17.53 -4.83
CA LEU A 135 -4.50 -17.42 -3.37
C LEU A 135 -5.85 -17.01 -2.75
N PRO A 136 -6.11 -17.40 -1.50
CA PRO A 136 -7.25 -16.89 -0.76
C PRO A 136 -7.22 -15.36 -0.70
N LYS A 137 -8.36 -14.70 -0.87
CA LYS A 137 -8.48 -13.23 -0.96
C LYS A 137 -7.91 -12.49 0.26
N ASN A 138 -7.92 -13.11 1.42
CA ASN A 138 -7.37 -12.55 2.65
C ASN A 138 -5.84 -12.44 2.65
N ARG A 139 -5.14 -13.10 1.72
CA ARG A 139 -3.67 -13.07 1.61
C ARG A 139 -3.14 -12.08 0.58
N ILE A 140 -4.01 -11.36 -0.13
CA ILE A 140 -3.60 -10.33 -1.11
C ILE A 140 -4.13 -8.99 -0.63
N ILE A 141 -3.22 -8.07 -0.32
CA ILE A 141 -3.54 -6.78 0.28
C ILE A 141 -2.83 -5.66 -0.48
N GLY A 142 -3.57 -4.69 -0.98
CA GLY A 142 -3.01 -3.48 -1.58
C GLY A 142 -2.78 -2.38 -0.55
N MET A 143 -1.56 -1.86 -0.49
CA MET A 143 -1.15 -0.78 0.41
C MET A 143 -1.50 0.58 -0.22
N GLY A 144 -2.79 0.97 -0.18
CA GLY A 144 -3.27 2.26 -0.69
C GLY A 144 -3.84 3.13 0.41
N GLY A 145 -5.00 2.75 0.92
CA GLY A 145 -5.75 3.54 1.88
C GLY A 145 -4.99 3.89 3.16
N ILE A 146 -4.06 3.04 3.62
CA ILE A 146 -3.20 3.36 4.77
C ILE A 146 -2.31 4.57 4.49
N LEU A 147 -1.68 4.64 3.30
CA LEU A 147 -0.85 5.77 2.89
C LEU A 147 -1.70 7.03 2.68
N ASP A 148 -2.87 6.90 2.05
CA ASP A 148 -3.78 8.01 1.80
C ASP A 148 -4.35 8.56 3.12
N SER A 149 -4.67 7.67 4.07
CA SER A 149 -5.08 8.04 5.43
C SER A 149 -3.96 8.74 6.20
N SER A 150 -2.70 8.34 5.98
CA SER A 150 -1.53 9.01 6.55
C SER A 150 -1.41 10.45 6.03
N ARG A 151 -1.57 10.67 4.73
CA ARG A 151 -1.60 12.00 4.12
C ARG A 151 -2.76 12.84 4.68
N PHE A 152 -3.95 12.27 4.73
CA PHE A 152 -5.14 12.94 5.27
C PHE A 152 -4.93 13.39 6.71
N ARG A 153 -4.41 12.52 7.58
CA ARG A 153 -4.09 12.89 8.97
C ARG A 153 -3.01 13.96 9.06
N THR A 154 -2.02 13.93 8.17
CA THR A 154 -0.99 14.98 8.10
C THR A 154 -1.60 16.33 7.75
N TYR A 155 -2.43 16.42 6.71
CA TYR A 155 -3.07 17.69 6.34
C TYR A 155 -4.05 18.18 7.39
N LEU A 156 -4.79 17.28 8.07
CA LEU A 156 -5.61 17.64 9.23
C LEU A 156 -4.75 18.19 10.38
N SER A 157 -3.65 17.52 10.71
CA SER A 157 -2.70 17.94 11.75
C SER A 157 -2.16 19.34 11.49
N LEU A 158 -1.76 19.63 10.25
CA LEU A 158 -1.29 20.94 9.83
C LEU A 158 -2.40 22.00 9.92
N ALA A 159 -3.63 21.69 9.50
CA ALA A 159 -4.75 22.60 9.57
C ALA A 159 -5.19 22.90 11.02
N LEU A 160 -5.07 21.93 11.91
CA LEU A 160 -5.37 22.03 13.33
C LEU A 160 -4.25 22.70 14.13
N ASP A 161 -3.02 22.74 13.59
CA ASP A 161 -1.80 23.05 14.33
C ASP A 161 -1.66 22.17 15.59
N LYS A 162 -1.82 20.84 15.42
CA LYS A 162 -1.78 19.83 16.47
C LYS A 162 -0.95 18.61 16.06
N PRO A 163 -0.43 17.82 17.03
CA PRO A 163 0.35 16.62 16.73
C PRO A 163 -0.43 15.61 15.90
N ALA A 164 0.20 15.06 14.86
CA ALA A 164 -0.42 14.11 13.93
C ALA A 164 -0.86 12.80 14.64
N ASN A 165 -0.20 12.40 15.72
CA ASN A 165 -0.56 11.21 16.50
C ASN A 165 -1.90 11.31 17.21
N ASP A 166 -2.38 12.52 17.45
CA ASP A 166 -3.65 12.79 18.11
C ASP A 166 -4.81 12.93 17.12
N VAL A 167 -4.50 12.86 15.79
CA VAL A 167 -5.47 13.01 14.73
C VAL A 167 -5.83 11.65 14.15
N SER A 168 -7.12 11.35 14.09
CA SER A 168 -7.69 10.19 13.44
C SER A 168 -8.38 10.60 12.14
N GLY A 169 -8.21 9.80 11.10
CA GLY A 169 -8.84 10.02 9.80
C GLY A 169 -8.56 8.85 8.87
N MET A 170 -9.51 8.58 7.99
CA MET A 170 -9.46 7.44 7.07
C MET A 170 -9.82 7.90 5.66
N VAL A 171 -9.15 7.30 4.68
CA VAL A 171 -9.45 7.41 3.26
C VAL A 171 -9.85 6.04 2.73
N ILE A 172 -10.96 5.96 2.02
CA ILE A 172 -11.45 4.77 1.32
C ILE A 172 -11.53 5.03 -0.19
N GLY A 173 -11.97 4.02 -0.95
CA GLY A 173 -12.05 4.13 -2.42
C GLY A 173 -10.76 3.70 -3.10
N GLY A 174 -10.67 3.91 -4.42
CA GLY A 174 -9.49 3.59 -5.22
C GLY A 174 -8.29 4.48 -4.90
N HIS A 175 -7.09 3.95 -5.07
CA HIS A 175 -5.83 4.66 -4.82
C HIS A 175 -5.41 5.51 -6.03
N GLY A 176 -6.16 6.55 -6.31
CA GLY A 176 -5.89 7.49 -7.41
C GLY A 176 -6.43 8.88 -7.10
N ASP A 177 -5.82 9.92 -7.69
CA ASP A 177 -6.08 11.33 -7.37
C ASP A 177 -7.58 11.74 -7.48
N THR A 178 -8.38 11.00 -8.26
CA THR A 178 -9.81 11.27 -8.47
C THR A 178 -10.72 10.21 -7.84
N THR A 179 -10.16 9.20 -7.19
CA THR A 179 -10.91 8.04 -6.68
C THR A 179 -10.84 7.88 -5.16
N MET A 180 -9.92 8.58 -4.50
CA MET A 180 -9.84 8.63 -3.04
C MET A 180 -11.04 9.35 -2.43
N ILE A 181 -11.49 8.89 -1.26
CA ILE A 181 -12.60 9.46 -0.52
C ILE A 181 -12.15 9.67 0.93
N PRO A 182 -11.59 10.85 1.26
CA PRO A 182 -11.30 11.20 2.64
C PRO A 182 -12.59 11.36 3.44
N LEU A 183 -12.76 10.56 4.49
CA LEU A 183 -13.96 10.57 5.32
C LEU A 183 -13.86 11.67 6.39
N THR A 184 -14.02 12.93 5.97
CA THR A 184 -13.90 14.12 6.85
C THR A 184 -14.89 14.09 8.00
N ARG A 185 -16.09 13.59 7.78
CA ARG A 185 -17.15 13.43 8.78
C ARG A 185 -16.73 12.52 9.95
N LEU A 186 -15.89 11.53 9.70
CA LEU A 186 -15.41 10.56 10.69
C LEU A 186 -14.04 10.92 11.27
N ALA A 187 -13.43 12.00 10.78
CA ALA A 187 -12.14 12.45 11.28
C ALA A 187 -12.30 13.11 12.67
N SER A 188 -11.31 12.88 13.55
CA SER A 188 -11.35 13.41 14.91
C SER A 188 -9.95 13.81 15.40
N TYR A 189 -9.95 14.76 16.35
CA TYR A 189 -8.80 15.09 17.17
C TYR A 189 -9.08 14.61 18.60
N ASN A 190 -8.33 13.62 19.07
CA ASN A 190 -8.55 12.96 20.35
C ASN A 190 -10.02 12.58 20.62
N GLY A 191 -10.72 12.04 19.60
CA GLY A 191 -12.10 11.61 19.70
C GLY A 191 -13.16 12.71 19.50
N ILE A 192 -12.76 13.99 19.41
CA ILE A 192 -13.67 15.09 19.10
C ILE A 192 -13.69 15.32 17.58
N PRO A 193 -14.87 15.37 16.94
CA PRO A 193 -14.95 15.59 15.49
C PRO A 193 -14.18 16.85 15.05
N VAL A 194 -13.38 16.75 13.99
CA VAL A 194 -12.58 17.88 13.48
C VAL A 194 -13.44 19.07 13.03
N SER A 195 -14.70 18.83 12.69
CA SER A 195 -15.67 19.88 12.36
C SER A 195 -15.99 20.83 13.51
N GLN A 196 -15.61 20.51 14.74
CA GLN A 196 -15.72 21.44 15.87
C GLN A 196 -14.55 22.42 15.95
N PHE A 197 -13.46 22.17 15.21
CA PHE A 197 -12.24 22.98 15.23
C PHE A 197 -11.96 23.66 13.88
N LEU A 198 -12.42 23.08 12.78
CA LEU A 198 -12.14 23.53 11.43
C LEU A 198 -13.44 23.86 10.69
N SER A 199 -13.40 24.90 9.87
CA SER A 199 -14.53 25.24 9.01
C SER A 199 -14.73 24.19 7.88
N GLU A 200 -15.93 24.12 7.36
CA GLU A 200 -16.26 23.23 6.22
C GLU A 200 -15.34 23.50 5.02
N GLU A 201 -15.04 24.77 4.72
CA GLU A 201 -14.12 25.17 3.64
C GLU A 201 -12.71 24.59 3.87
N THR A 202 -12.20 24.67 5.11
CA THR A 202 -10.90 24.10 5.47
C THR A 202 -10.90 22.58 5.32
N LEU A 203 -11.97 21.89 5.74
CA LEU A 203 -12.10 20.44 5.61
C LEU A 203 -12.17 20.01 4.14
N GLN A 204 -12.87 20.76 3.29
CA GLN A 204 -12.91 20.51 1.85
C GLN A 204 -11.53 20.69 1.21
N LYS A 205 -10.78 21.73 1.63
CA LYS A 205 -9.41 21.93 1.17
C LYS A 205 -8.50 20.79 1.60
N VAL A 206 -8.56 20.36 2.86
CA VAL A 206 -7.78 19.21 3.36
C VAL A 206 -8.09 17.94 2.59
N ALA A 207 -9.36 17.69 2.28
CA ALA A 207 -9.75 16.54 1.45
C ALA A 207 -9.17 16.63 0.04
N ALA A 208 -9.26 17.78 -0.61
CA ALA A 208 -8.71 18.01 -1.95
C ALA A 208 -7.18 17.85 -1.96
N ASP A 209 -6.46 18.45 -1.00
CA ASP A 209 -5.00 18.33 -0.87
C ASP A 209 -4.58 16.87 -0.63
N THR A 210 -5.38 16.11 0.12
CA THR A 210 -5.15 14.67 0.35
C THR A 210 -5.21 13.89 -0.96
N MET A 211 -6.23 14.12 -1.77
CA MET A 211 -6.45 13.42 -3.02
C MET A 211 -5.29 13.61 -4.00
N VAL A 212 -4.75 14.81 -4.10
CA VAL A 212 -3.63 15.13 -5.01
C VAL A 212 -2.26 15.03 -4.34
N GLY A 213 -2.18 14.59 -3.08
CA GLY A 213 -0.94 14.57 -2.30
C GLY A 213 0.20 13.75 -2.94
N GLY A 214 -0.12 12.70 -3.67
CA GLY A 214 0.87 11.92 -4.45
C GLY A 214 1.45 12.71 -5.62
N ALA A 215 0.59 13.37 -6.39
CA ALA A 215 0.99 14.22 -7.51
C ALA A 215 1.80 15.45 -7.04
N THR A 216 1.38 16.07 -5.94
CA THR A 216 2.10 17.18 -5.30
C THR A 216 3.54 16.80 -4.94
N LEU A 217 3.73 15.66 -4.26
CA LEU A 217 5.07 15.17 -3.91
C LEU A 217 5.89 14.82 -5.14
N THR A 218 5.28 14.23 -6.17
CA THR A 218 5.98 13.93 -7.42
C THR A 218 6.44 15.21 -8.12
N GLY A 219 5.64 16.26 -8.11
CA GLY A 219 6.02 17.57 -8.65
C GLY A 219 7.20 18.21 -7.90
N LEU A 220 7.23 18.08 -6.56
CA LEU A 220 8.29 18.65 -5.72
C LEU A 220 9.59 17.84 -5.76
N LEU A 221 9.51 16.52 -5.82
CA LEU A 221 10.66 15.60 -5.73
C LEU A 221 11.21 15.19 -7.11
N GLY A 222 10.47 15.42 -8.19
CA GLY A 222 10.79 14.89 -9.53
C GLY A 222 10.59 13.37 -9.65
N THR A 223 10.10 12.72 -8.62
CA THR A 223 9.83 11.27 -8.56
C THR A 223 8.76 10.98 -7.51
N SER A 224 8.26 9.73 -7.47
CA SER A 224 7.28 9.31 -6.48
C SER A 224 7.83 9.37 -5.05
N ALA A 225 6.97 9.66 -4.07
CA ALA A 225 7.31 9.58 -2.65
C ALA A 225 7.78 8.18 -2.26
N TRP A 226 8.64 8.07 -1.25
CA TRP A 226 9.14 6.78 -0.73
C TRP A 226 9.14 6.65 0.79
N TYR A 227 9.32 7.75 1.56
CA TYR A 227 9.34 7.69 3.03
C TYR A 227 7.98 7.26 3.61
N ALA A 228 6.91 7.97 3.28
CA ALA A 228 5.58 7.63 3.75
C ALA A 228 5.08 6.26 3.24
N PRO A 229 5.28 5.88 1.97
CA PRO A 229 5.00 4.52 1.51
C PRO A 229 5.76 3.46 2.31
N GLY A 230 7.06 3.62 2.55
CA GLY A 230 7.85 2.69 3.35
C GLY A 230 7.34 2.55 4.79
N ALA A 231 7.01 3.66 5.44
CA ALA A 231 6.42 3.66 6.78
C ALA A 231 5.03 2.99 6.81
N SER A 232 4.20 3.21 5.78
CA SER A 232 2.88 2.60 5.64
C SER A 232 2.96 1.08 5.44
N VAL A 233 3.90 0.61 4.61
CA VAL A 233 4.20 -0.82 4.46
C VAL A 233 4.66 -1.42 5.78
N ALA A 234 5.61 -0.79 6.46
CA ALA A 234 6.12 -1.29 7.74
C ALA A 234 5.01 -1.39 8.79
N PHE A 235 4.09 -0.42 8.84
CA PHE A 235 2.94 -0.46 9.74
C PHE A 235 1.98 -1.62 9.42
N LEU A 236 1.72 -1.88 8.14
CA LEU A 236 0.88 -2.99 7.69
C LEU A 236 1.53 -4.34 7.99
N VAL A 237 2.81 -4.49 7.67
CA VAL A 237 3.61 -5.70 7.95
C VAL A 237 3.68 -5.99 9.45
N ASP A 238 3.85 -4.96 10.29
CA ASP A 238 3.83 -5.07 11.75
C ASP A 238 2.48 -5.59 12.26
N SER A 239 1.37 -5.11 11.70
CA SER A 239 0.04 -5.60 12.06
C SER A 239 -0.15 -7.08 11.71
N ILE A 240 0.40 -7.54 10.59
CA ILE A 240 0.35 -8.94 10.15
C ILE A 240 1.23 -9.81 11.05
N LEU A 241 2.52 -9.50 11.14
CA LEU A 241 3.50 -10.35 11.82
C LEU A 241 3.26 -10.47 13.33
N ASN A 242 2.78 -9.41 13.96
CA ASN A 242 2.51 -9.34 15.40
C ASN A 242 1.02 -9.53 15.76
N ASP A 243 0.19 -9.97 14.83
CA ASP A 243 -1.25 -10.24 15.01
C ASP A 243 -2.00 -9.10 15.73
N GLN A 244 -1.72 -7.84 15.33
CA GLN A 244 -2.19 -6.68 16.09
C GLN A 244 -3.68 -6.38 15.89
N LYS A 245 -4.32 -6.99 14.89
CA LYS A 245 -5.76 -6.83 14.57
C LYS A 245 -6.19 -5.37 14.43
N ARG A 246 -5.33 -4.59 13.79
CA ARG A 246 -5.59 -3.16 13.57
C ARG A 246 -6.63 -2.95 12.48
N MET A 247 -7.47 -1.95 12.67
CA MET A 247 -8.33 -1.45 11.60
C MET A 247 -7.50 -0.56 10.66
N ILE A 248 -7.31 -1.01 9.43
CA ILE A 248 -6.50 -0.34 8.41
C ILE A 248 -7.30 -0.28 7.11
N ALA A 249 -7.34 0.88 6.46
CA ALA A 249 -7.87 0.98 5.11
C ALA A 249 -6.88 0.37 4.11
N CYS A 250 -7.29 -0.69 3.44
CA CYS A 250 -6.49 -1.41 2.45
C CYS A 250 -7.32 -1.70 1.20
N SER A 251 -6.65 -1.80 0.05
CA SER A 251 -7.27 -2.32 -1.15
C SER A 251 -7.38 -3.82 -1.07
N VAL A 252 -8.58 -4.33 -1.04
CA VAL A 252 -8.89 -5.75 -0.90
C VAL A 252 -10.02 -6.15 -1.82
N TYR A 253 -10.09 -7.44 -2.15
CA TYR A 253 -11.14 -7.97 -3.00
C TYR A 253 -12.48 -8.01 -2.26
N VAL A 254 -13.50 -7.35 -2.85
CA VAL A 254 -14.84 -7.27 -2.28
C VAL A 254 -15.83 -8.16 -3.04
N GLU A 255 -16.75 -8.76 -2.30
CA GLU A 255 -17.77 -9.73 -2.76
C GLU A 255 -19.16 -9.39 -2.18
N GLY A 256 -19.57 -8.15 -2.32
CA GLY A 256 -20.85 -7.61 -1.82
C GLY A 256 -20.69 -6.45 -0.87
N GLU A 257 -19.52 -6.32 -0.23
CA GLU A 257 -19.25 -5.21 0.68
C GLU A 257 -19.39 -3.87 -0.06
N TYR A 258 -20.04 -2.91 0.57
CA TYR A 258 -20.36 -1.59 0.00
C TYR A 258 -21.16 -1.65 -1.33
N GLY A 259 -21.88 -2.78 -1.59
CA GLY A 259 -22.58 -3.02 -2.83
C GLY A 259 -21.68 -3.26 -4.04
N GLN A 260 -20.39 -3.56 -3.82
CA GLN A 260 -19.42 -3.79 -4.88
C GLN A 260 -19.01 -5.26 -4.96
N ASN A 261 -18.69 -5.70 -6.17
CA ASN A 261 -18.24 -7.07 -6.44
C ASN A 261 -17.11 -7.06 -7.46
N ASP A 262 -16.26 -8.09 -7.40
CA ASP A 262 -15.23 -8.39 -8.39
C ASP A 262 -14.27 -7.23 -8.69
N ILE A 263 -13.83 -6.56 -7.65
CA ILE A 263 -12.76 -5.54 -7.68
C ILE A 263 -11.93 -5.58 -6.40
N CYS A 264 -10.71 -5.09 -6.48
CA CYS A 264 -9.95 -4.66 -5.31
C CYS A 264 -10.09 -3.15 -5.16
N ILE A 265 -10.50 -2.70 -3.97
CA ILE A 265 -10.74 -1.29 -3.67
C ILE A 265 -10.48 -1.02 -2.19
N GLY A 266 -10.07 0.19 -1.85
CA GLY A 266 -9.78 0.61 -0.48
C GLY A 266 -11.01 0.64 0.41
N VAL A 267 -11.01 -0.21 1.44
CA VAL A 267 -12.07 -0.32 2.48
C VAL A 267 -11.42 -0.56 3.84
N PRO A 268 -12.11 -0.25 4.96
CA PRO A 268 -11.61 -0.57 6.29
C PRO A 268 -11.55 -2.08 6.50
N CYS A 269 -10.39 -2.57 6.95
CA CYS A 269 -10.15 -3.99 7.21
C CYS A 269 -9.55 -4.19 8.59
N ILE A 270 -9.85 -5.30 9.23
CA ILE A 270 -9.08 -5.81 10.36
C ILE A 270 -7.93 -6.63 9.80
N ILE A 271 -6.71 -6.22 10.12
CA ILE A 271 -5.48 -6.84 9.64
C ILE A 271 -4.76 -7.53 10.79
N GLY A 272 -4.59 -8.83 10.68
CA GLY A 272 -3.88 -9.67 11.64
C GLY A 272 -3.00 -10.71 10.96
N LYS A 273 -2.59 -11.73 11.69
CA LYS A 273 -1.64 -12.77 11.22
C LYS A 273 -2.11 -13.57 9.99
N ASN A 274 -3.42 -13.58 9.72
CA ASN A 274 -3.98 -14.27 8.56
C ASN A 274 -4.15 -13.33 7.35
N GLY A 275 -3.65 -12.10 7.43
CA GLY A 275 -3.88 -11.05 6.46
C GLY A 275 -5.16 -10.27 6.76
N VAL A 276 -6.07 -10.18 5.80
CA VAL A 276 -7.40 -9.57 6.00
C VAL A 276 -8.28 -10.54 6.77
N GLU A 277 -8.58 -10.23 8.01
CA GLU A 277 -9.43 -11.10 8.85
C GLU A 277 -10.91 -10.71 8.74
N GLU A 278 -11.19 -9.44 8.50
CA GLU A 278 -12.54 -8.90 8.34
C GLU A 278 -12.53 -7.64 7.46
N ILE A 279 -13.54 -7.48 6.63
CA ILE A 279 -13.84 -6.21 5.93
C ILE A 279 -14.98 -5.53 6.70
N LEU A 280 -14.69 -4.35 7.25
CA LEU A 280 -15.68 -3.61 8.03
C LEU A 280 -16.56 -2.76 7.12
N THR A 281 -17.87 -2.97 7.20
CA THR A 281 -18.85 -2.16 6.47
C THR A 281 -19.33 -1.01 7.36
N ILE A 282 -18.70 0.16 7.24
CA ILE A 282 -19.11 1.36 7.95
C ILE A 282 -20.29 2.04 7.25
N GLN A 283 -21.14 2.75 8.01
CA GLN A 283 -22.23 3.51 7.44
C GLN A 283 -21.74 4.75 6.68
N LEU A 284 -21.85 4.71 5.36
CA LEU A 284 -21.63 5.86 4.48
C LEU A 284 -22.93 6.67 4.35
N ASN A 285 -22.83 8.00 4.30
CA ASN A 285 -23.94 8.85 3.89
C ASN A 285 -24.16 8.76 2.37
N ASP A 286 -25.23 9.37 1.86
CA ASP A 286 -25.60 9.21 0.45
C ASP A 286 -24.57 9.84 -0.51
N GLN A 287 -23.91 10.91 -0.11
CA GLN A 287 -22.83 11.52 -0.88
C GLN A 287 -21.60 10.59 -0.92
N GLU A 288 -21.19 10.05 0.23
CA GLU A 288 -20.07 9.10 0.33
C GLU A 288 -20.36 7.82 -0.47
N LYS A 289 -21.61 7.30 -0.45
CA LYS A 289 -22.01 6.15 -1.27
C LYS A 289 -21.89 6.45 -2.77
N ALA A 290 -22.36 7.61 -3.20
CA ALA A 290 -22.27 8.02 -4.62
C ALA A 290 -20.79 8.17 -5.06
N LEU A 291 -19.93 8.75 -4.22
CA LEU A 291 -18.51 8.85 -4.48
C LEU A 291 -17.85 7.46 -4.53
N PHE A 292 -18.24 6.55 -3.64
CA PHE A 292 -17.69 5.19 -3.60
C PHE A 292 -18.07 4.39 -4.86
N ALA A 293 -19.31 4.48 -5.31
CA ALA A 293 -19.75 3.86 -6.56
C ALA A 293 -18.96 4.39 -7.76
N LYS A 294 -18.80 5.72 -7.86
CA LYS A 294 -17.98 6.34 -8.92
C LYS A 294 -16.51 5.92 -8.86
N SER A 295 -15.97 5.80 -7.66
CA SER A 295 -14.60 5.31 -7.44
C SER A 295 -14.44 3.86 -7.91
N ALA A 296 -15.39 3.00 -7.55
CA ALA A 296 -15.41 1.60 -7.97
C ALA A 296 -15.49 1.46 -9.50
N ASP A 297 -16.31 2.26 -10.17
CA ASP A 297 -16.41 2.24 -11.64
C ASP A 297 -15.08 2.67 -12.29
N ALA A 298 -14.40 3.67 -11.75
CA ALA A 298 -13.09 4.07 -12.25
C ALA A 298 -12.03 2.97 -12.09
N VAL A 299 -12.06 2.19 -11.00
CA VAL A 299 -11.19 1.03 -10.81
C VAL A 299 -11.52 -0.08 -11.81
N ARG A 300 -12.81 -0.36 -12.09
CA ARG A 300 -13.21 -1.34 -13.11
C ARG A 300 -12.69 -0.98 -14.50
N VAL A 301 -12.79 0.29 -14.89
CA VAL A 301 -12.24 0.77 -16.16
C VAL A 301 -10.73 0.50 -16.27
N MET A 302 -9.98 0.67 -15.16
CA MET A 302 -8.56 0.32 -15.15
C MET A 302 -8.31 -1.19 -15.25
N ASN A 303 -9.15 -2.00 -14.61
CA ASN A 303 -9.05 -3.47 -14.66
C ASN A 303 -9.36 -4.03 -16.05
N ASP A 304 -10.12 -3.32 -16.89
CA ASP A 304 -10.39 -3.73 -18.28
C ASP A 304 -9.10 -3.89 -19.11
N ALA A 305 -8.05 -3.13 -18.79
CA ALA A 305 -6.75 -3.26 -19.43
C ALA A 305 -6.03 -4.58 -19.08
N LEU A 306 -6.48 -5.31 -18.05
CA LEU A 306 -5.91 -6.62 -17.68
C LEU A 306 -6.46 -7.79 -18.52
N LYS A 307 -7.52 -7.61 -19.31
CA LYS A 307 -8.18 -8.69 -20.04
C LYS A 307 -7.21 -9.49 -20.92
N SER A 308 -6.24 -8.82 -21.54
CA SER A 308 -5.22 -9.47 -22.36
C SER A 308 -4.12 -10.19 -21.55
N VAL A 309 -3.96 -9.88 -20.27
CA VAL A 309 -2.94 -10.47 -19.38
C VAL A 309 -3.51 -11.65 -18.59
N LEU A 310 -4.82 -11.64 -18.35
CA LEU A 310 -5.55 -12.68 -17.61
C LEU A 310 -6.13 -13.76 -18.53
N ALA A 311 -6.22 -13.51 -19.84
CA ALA A 311 -6.61 -14.50 -20.84
C ALA A 311 -5.49 -15.51 -21.07
#